data_bd5f3870c49c7a487de0190a8e0b7287
#
_entry.id   bd5f3870c49c7a487de0190a8e0b7287
#
_cell.length_a   1.000
_cell.length_b   1.000
_cell.length_c   1.000
_cell.angle_alpha   90.00
_cell.angle_beta   90.00
_cell.angle_gamma   90.00
#
_symmetry.space_group_name_H-M   'P 1'
#
loop_
_entity.id
_entity.type
_entity.pdbx_description
1 polymer ?
#
loop_
_entity_poly.entity_id
_entity_poly.type
_entity_poly.pdbx_seq_one_letter_code
_entity_poly.pdbx_strand_id
1 'polypeptide(L)'
;TIKTPTAKRTKNILKLAESAVYRRIMTGSPVTKNPLDLYTQCDFLSPWLLDFTSYYAFRNRYAEMKTLHMHGRQIQIVNGFKNLGELSNKLKDFSYRVLKEDCLDLPEKIFIKRQIQLSPEQRRLYDQMKKEAIAILKGKQSTTVNTLTQLMRLQQITCGHFTADDGATQPIANNRITELMDVLEETEGKAIIWAHYQYDITAIINAVSKKYGEESIVDYYGLTPQEERQPNIKRFQDDPKCRFIVGTPSTGGYG
;
A
#
# COMPACT_ATOMS: atom_id res chain seq x y z
N THR A 1 -11.20 -5.90 -4.97
CA THR A 1 -10.55 -6.23 -6.26
C THR A 1 -10.72 -7.70 -6.60
N ILE A 2 -10.79 -8.04 -7.88
CA ILE A 2 -10.95 -9.42 -8.39
C ILE A 2 -9.69 -9.90 -9.11
N LYS A 3 -8.52 -9.67 -8.54
CA LYS A 3 -7.21 -9.96 -9.17
C LYS A 3 -6.68 -11.36 -8.87
N THR A 4 -7.14 -11.99 -7.79
CA THR A 4 -6.67 -13.32 -7.35
C THR A 4 -7.73 -14.38 -7.69
N PRO A 5 -7.45 -15.34 -8.59
CA PRO A 5 -8.46 -16.33 -9.04
C PRO A 5 -9.04 -17.20 -7.92
N THR A 6 -8.21 -17.54 -6.93
CA THR A 6 -8.60 -18.41 -5.82
C THR A 6 -9.37 -17.73 -4.70
N ALA A 7 -9.39 -16.40 -4.68
CA ALA A 7 -10.06 -15.64 -3.63
C ALA A 7 -11.57 -15.84 -3.65
N LYS A 8 -12.18 -16.06 -2.48
CA LYS A 8 -13.64 -16.23 -2.34
C LYS A 8 -14.43 -15.08 -2.97
N ARG A 9 -13.96 -13.83 -2.78
CA ARG A 9 -14.55 -12.63 -3.40
C ARG A 9 -14.56 -12.73 -4.93
N THR A 10 -13.44 -13.10 -5.55
CA THR A 10 -13.34 -13.25 -7.01
C THR A 10 -14.33 -14.27 -7.52
N LYS A 11 -14.37 -15.46 -6.91
CA LYS A 11 -15.31 -16.52 -7.28
C LYS A 11 -16.76 -16.08 -7.18
N ASN A 12 -17.14 -15.39 -6.10
CA ASN A 12 -18.51 -14.89 -5.91
C ASN A 12 -18.88 -13.84 -6.95
N ILE A 13 -17.96 -12.94 -7.30
CA ILE A 13 -18.21 -11.90 -8.30
C ILE A 13 -18.28 -12.49 -9.71
N LEU A 14 -17.43 -13.45 -10.05
CA LEU A 14 -17.53 -14.16 -11.33
C LEU A 14 -18.88 -14.91 -11.46
N LYS A 15 -19.34 -15.57 -10.40
CA LYS A 15 -20.65 -16.23 -10.39
C LYS A 15 -21.79 -15.20 -10.55
N LEU A 16 -21.72 -14.06 -9.88
CA LEU A 16 -22.69 -12.99 -10.04
C LEU A 16 -22.71 -12.44 -11.49
N ALA A 17 -21.53 -12.39 -12.13
CA ALA A 17 -21.41 -11.91 -13.49
C ALA A 17 -22.18 -12.79 -14.51
N GLU A 18 -22.41 -14.08 -14.24
CA GLU A 18 -23.17 -14.97 -15.13
C GLU A 18 -24.60 -14.50 -15.38
N SER A 19 -25.20 -13.79 -14.40
CA SER A 19 -26.56 -13.22 -14.53
C SER A 19 -26.58 -11.81 -15.15
N ALA A 20 -25.42 -11.20 -15.42
CA ALA A 20 -25.35 -9.84 -15.94
C ALA A 20 -25.25 -9.82 -17.47
N VAL A 21 -26.11 -9.06 -18.11
CA VAL A 21 -26.11 -8.86 -19.59
C VAL A 21 -24.94 -7.98 -20.00
N TYR A 22 -24.66 -6.91 -19.24
CA TYR A 22 -23.58 -5.98 -19.54
C TYR A 22 -22.60 -5.93 -18.35
N ARG A 23 -21.31 -5.94 -18.65
CA ARG A 23 -20.24 -5.92 -17.66
C ARG A 23 -19.23 -4.86 -18.00
N ARG A 24 -18.84 -4.08 -17.01
CA ARG A 24 -17.79 -3.05 -17.15
C ARG A 24 -16.89 -3.05 -15.92
N ILE A 25 -15.63 -2.73 -16.12
CA ILE A 25 -14.65 -2.52 -15.04
C ILE A 25 -14.10 -1.11 -15.18
N MET A 26 -14.13 -0.36 -14.10
CA MET A 26 -13.45 0.93 -13.98
C MET A 26 -12.39 0.82 -12.89
N THR A 27 -11.13 1.08 -13.22
CA THR A 27 -10.03 1.00 -12.29
C THR A 27 -8.87 1.87 -12.75
N GLY A 28 -8.27 2.63 -11.81
CA GLY A 28 -7.02 3.35 -12.07
C GLY A 28 -5.77 2.46 -11.98
N SER A 29 -5.90 1.21 -11.51
CA SER A 29 -4.79 0.28 -11.29
C SER A 29 -5.18 -1.15 -11.68
N PRO A 30 -5.31 -1.47 -12.97
CA PRO A 30 -5.68 -2.82 -13.41
C PRO A 30 -4.62 -3.85 -13.00
N VAL A 31 -3.36 -3.48 -13.00
CA VAL A 31 -2.22 -4.29 -12.55
C VAL A 31 -1.65 -3.67 -11.28
N THR A 32 -1.59 -4.43 -10.18
CA THR A 32 -1.00 -3.98 -8.91
C THR A 32 0.19 -4.80 -8.48
N LYS A 33 0.14 -6.11 -8.69
CA LYS A 33 1.26 -7.01 -8.34
C LYS A 33 2.04 -7.42 -9.56
N ASN A 34 1.35 -7.90 -10.57
CA ASN A 34 1.96 -8.40 -11.79
C ASN A 34 0.90 -8.55 -12.90
N PRO A 35 1.31 -8.79 -14.16
CA PRO A 35 0.39 -8.91 -15.30
C PRO A 35 -0.67 -10.00 -15.16
N LEU A 36 -0.48 -10.99 -14.29
CA LEU A 36 -1.46 -12.07 -14.07
C LEU A 36 -2.74 -11.56 -13.35
N ASP A 37 -2.69 -10.38 -12.76
CA ASP A 37 -3.85 -9.69 -12.19
C ASP A 37 -4.97 -9.45 -13.23
N LEU A 38 -4.61 -9.42 -14.52
CA LEU A 38 -5.56 -9.14 -15.61
C LEU A 38 -6.48 -10.31 -15.92
N TYR A 39 -6.07 -11.56 -15.70
CA TYR A 39 -6.85 -12.73 -16.09
C TYR A 39 -8.28 -12.69 -15.59
N THR A 40 -8.46 -12.60 -14.27
CA THR A 40 -9.79 -12.64 -13.65
C THR A 40 -10.63 -11.39 -13.91
N GLN A 41 -9.98 -10.26 -14.20
CA GLN A 41 -10.67 -9.05 -14.61
C GLN A 41 -11.24 -9.20 -16.03
N CYS A 42 -10.46 -9.76 -16.95
CA CYS A 42 -10.92 -10.03 -18.30
C CYS A 42 -11.97 -11.16 -18.33
N ASP A 43 -11.80 -12.22 -17.53
CA ASP A 43 -12.76 -13.30 -17.38
C ASP A 43 -14.11 -12.81 -16.82
N PHE A 44 -14.09 -11.81 -15.92
CA PHE A 44 -15.32 -11.12 -15.49
C PHE A 44 -16.04 -10.39 -16.62
N LEU A 45 -15.29 -9.72 -17.53
CA LEU A 45 -15.90 -9.01 -18.67
C LEU A 45 -16.54 -9.98 -19.65
N SER A 46 -15.81 -10.98 -20.07
CA SER A 46 -16.31 -12.09 -20.87
C SER A 46 -15.41 -13.32 -20.67
N PRO A 47 -15.98 -14.52 -20.45
CA PRO A 47 -15.20 -15.74 -20.46
C PRO A 47 -14.39 -15.87 -21.76
N TRP A 48 -13.13 -16.26 -21.62
CA TRP A 48 -12.18 -16.44 -22.73
C TRP A 48 -11.80 -15.18 -23.54
N LEU A 49 -12.09 -14.00 -23.02
CA LEU A 49 -11.79 -12.72 -23.69
C LEU A 49 -10.30 -12.58 -24.10
N LEU A 50 -9.40 -13.26 -23.40
CA LEU A 50 -7.97 -13.31 -23.70
C LEU A 50 -7.54 -14.59 -24.45
N ASP A 51 -8.48 -15.40 -24.97
CA ASP A 51 -8.25 -16.69 -25.63
C ASP A 51 -7.64 -17.79 -24.74
N PHE A 52 -7.90 -17.74 -23.45
CA PHE A 52 -7.44 -18.76 -22.50
C PHE A 52 -8.60 -19.36 -21.75
N THR A 53 -8.66 -20.69 -21.74
CA THR A 53 -9.69 -21.47 -21.02
C THR A 53 -9.42 -21.60 -19.52
N SER A 54 -8.22 -21.29 -19.08
CA SER A 54 -7.85 -21.38 -17.66
C SER A 54 -6.76 -20.38 -17.26
N TYR A 55 -6.77 -19.99 -15.97
CA TYR A 55 -5.72 -19.18 -15.38
C TYR A 55 -4.32 -19.79 -15.55
N TYR A 56 -4.20 -21.12 -15.47
CA TYR A 56 -2.91 -21.79 -15.60
C TYR A 56 -2.35 -21.72 -17.02
N ALA A 57 -3.21 -21.83 -18.05
CA ALA A 57 -2.80 -21.62 -19.43
C ALA A 57 -2.31 -20.18 -19.67
N PHE A 58 -3.07 -19.20 -19.18
CA PHE A 58 -2.69 -17.77 -19.22
C PHE A 58 -1.37 -17.52 -18.48
N ARG A 59 -1.23 -18.05 -17.25
CA ARG A 59 0.02 -17.92 -16.49
C ARG A 59 1.22 -18.49 -17.23
N ASN A 60 1.11 -19.68 -17.79
CA ASN A 60 2.22 -20.34 -18.52
C ASN A 60 2.60 -19.57 -19.80
N ARG A 61 1.66 -18.86 -20.42
CA ARG A 61 1.94 -18.04 -21.60
C ARG A 61 2.71 -16.78 -21.21
N TYR A 62 2.36 -16.12 -20.10
CA TYR A 62 2.87 -14.80 -19.76
C TYR A 62 3.84 -14.76 -18.58
N ALA A 63 4.00 -15.84 -17.83
CA ALA A 63 4.96 -15.94 -16.72
C ALA A 63 6.08 -16.94 -17.03
N GLU A 64 7.27 -16.62 -16.59
CA GLU A 64 8.41 -17.53 -16.52
C GLU A 64 8.40 -18.22 -15.15
N MET A 65 8.30 -19.54 -15.18
CA MET A 65 8.20 -20.34 -13.96
C MET A 65 9.56 -20.92 -13.59
N LYS A 66 9.92 -20.84 -12.31
CA LYS A 66 11.11 -21.46 -11.74
C LYS A 66 10.69 -22.46 -10.66
N THR A 67 11.22 -23.65 -10.74
CA THR A 67 11.01 -24.68 -9.71
C THR A 67 12.05 -24.49 -8.59
N LEU A 68 11.58 -24.34 -7.36
CA LEU A 68 12.42 -24.35 -6.16
C LEU A 68 12.17 -25.64 -5.38
N HIS A 69 13.23 -26.22 -4.86
CA HIS A 69 13.17 -27.36 -3.95
C HIS A 69 13.31 -26.85 -2.51
N MET A 70 12.23 -26.88 -1.75
CA MET A 70 12.20 -26.46 -0.35
C MET A 70 11.60 -27.57 0.53
N HIS A 71 12.32 -27.98 1.55
CA HIS A 71 11.86 -28.98 2.52
C HIS A 71 11.34 -30.28 1.86
N GLY A 72 12.01 -30.78 0.81
CA GLY A 72 11.63 -31.98 0.09
C GLY A 72 10.40 -31.84 -0.84
N ARG A 73 9.88 -30.62 -1.02
CA ARG A 73 8.78 -30.32 -1.94
C ARG A 73 9.25 -29.44 -3.09
N GLN A 74 8.70 -29.71 -4.28
CA GLN A 74 8.89 -28.84 -5.44
C GLN A 74 7.82 -27.77 -5.44
N ILE A 75 8.23 -26.49 -5.42
CA ILE A 75 7.34 -25.33 -5.48
C ILE A 75 7.67 -24.55 -6.75
N GLN A 76 6.65 -24.27 -7.57
CA GLN A 76 6.79 -23.42 -8.72
C GLN A 76 6.52 -21.96 -8.33
N ILE A 77 7.49 -21.09 -8.59
CA ILE A 77 7.36 -19.65 -8.40
C ILE A 77 7.48 -18.91 -9.72
N VAL A 78 6.84 -17.75 -9.82
CA VAL A 78 7.01 -16.83 -10.93
C VAL A 78 8.36 -16.13 -10.76
N ASN A 79 9.25 -16.29 -11.75
CA ASN A 79 10.58 -15.69 -11.78
C ASN A 79 10.64 -14.44 -12.67
N GLY A 80 9.74 -14.35 -13.66
CA GLY A 80 9.69 -13.25 -14.61
C GLY A 80 8.42 -13.29 -15.46
N PHE A 81 8.33 -12.38 -16.41
CA PHE A 81 7.20 -12.27 -17.33
C PHE A 81 7.69 -12.18 -18.76
N LYS A 82 6.91 -12.74 -19.68
CA LYS A 82 7.21 -12.80 -21.12
C LYS A 82 5.97 -12.47 -21.94
N ASN A 83 6.14 -12.25 -23.24
CA ASN A 83 5.06 -11.98 -24.21
C ASN A 83 4.14 -10.80 -23.83
N LEU A 84 4.65 -9.81 -23.07
CA LEU A 84 3.83 -8.69 -22.59
C LEU A 84 3.31 -7.79 -23.70
N GLY A 85 4.02 -7.70 -24.83
CA GLY A 85 3.55 -6.98 -26.03
C GLY A 85 2.29 -7.61 -26.62
N GLU A 86 2.25 -8.93 -26.72
CA GLU A 86 1.05 -9.68 -27.13
C GLU A 86 -0.14 -9.40 -26.22
N LEU A 87 0.08 -9.49 -24.90
CA LEU A 87 -0.96 -9.21 -23.90
C LEU A 87 -1.47 -7.76 -24.02
N SER A 88 -0.55 -6.80 -24.16
CA SER A 88 -0.90 -5.39 -24.33
C SER A 88 -1.75 -5.16 -25.59
N ASN A 89 -1.40 -5.81 -26.70
CA ASN A 89 -2.18 -5.68 -27.93
C ASN A 89 -3.59 -6.27 -27.78
N LYS A 90 -3.74 -7.46 -27.18
CA LYS A 90 -5.06 -8.05 -26.90
C LYS A 90 -5.94 -7.14 -26.03
N LEU A 91 -5.36 -6.42 -25.08
CA LEU A 91 -6.11 -5.50 -24.21
C LEU A 91 -6.65 -4.28 -24.97
N LYS A 92 -5.96 -3.80 -25.99
CA LYS A 92 -6.38 -2.62 -26.78
C LYS A 92 -7.74 -2.78 -27.43
N ASP A 93 -8.13 -3.99 -27.79
CA ASP A 93 -9.36 -4.27 -28.52
C ASP A 93 -10.64 -4.01 -27.70
N PHE A 94 -10.53 -4.05 -26.38
CA PHE A 94 -11.70 -3.90 -25.48
C PHE A 94 -11.46 -3.01 -24.25
N SER A 95 -10.29 -2.37 -24.15
CA SER A 95 -9.99 -1.46 -23.05
C SER A 95 -9.66 -0.05 -23.53
N TYR A 96 -10.06 0.93 -22.70
CA TYR A 96 -9.72 2.32 -22.92
C TYR A 96 -8.92 2.84 -21.73
N ARG A 97 -7.81 3.51 -21.99
CA ARG A 97 -6.93 4.09 -20.97
C ARG A 97 -6.80 5.58 -21.20
N VAL A 98 -7.00 6.34 -20.15
CA VAL A 98 -6.79 7.80 -20.10
C VAL A 98 -5.74 8.09 -19.03
N LEU A 99 -4.71 8.83 -19.38
CA LEU A 99 -3.72 9.33 -18.44
C LEU A 99 -4.10 10.74 -17.97
N LYS A 100 -3.75 11.08 -16.73
CA LYS A 100 -4.00 12.43 -16.21
C LYS A 100 -3.28 13.51 -17.04
N GLU A 101 -2.08 13.21 -17.51
CA GLU A 101 -1.27 14.08 -18.36
C GLU A 101 -1.89 14.36 -19.74
N ASP A 102 -2.76 13.45 -20.22
CA ASP A 102 -3.45 13.63 -21.51
C ASP A 102 -4.72 14.49 -21.39
N CYS A 103 -5.25 14.67 -20.19
CA CYS A 103 -6.57 15.25 -19.95
C CYS A 103 -6.58 16.46 -19.01
N LEU A 104 -5.53 16.67 -18.26
CA LEU A 104 -5.46 17.73 -17.24
C LEU A 104 -4.14 18.49 -17.38
N ASP A 105 -4.24 19.80 -17.43
CA ASP A 105 -3.10 20.68 -17.30
C ASP A 105 -2.75 20.80 -15.82
N LEU A 106 -1.85 19.95 -15.36
CA LEU A 106 -1.39 19.88 -13.98
C LEU A 106 0.07 20.30 -13.89
N PRO A 107 0.47 21.03 -12.84
CA PRO A 107 1.88 21.32 -12.60
C PRO A 107 2.68 20.02 -12.40
N GLU A 108 3.97 20.09 -12.70
CA GLU A 108 4.88 18.97 -12.49
C GLU A 108 4.93 18.54 -11.03
N LYS A 109 5.05 17.22 -10.81
CA LYS A 109 5.21 16.64 -9.47
C LYS A 109 6.64 16.86 -8.99
N ILE A 110 6.78 17.51 -7.88
CA ILE A 110 8.07 17.70 -7.21
C ILE A 110 8.19 16.71 -6.07
N PHE A 111 9.30 15.96 -6.05
CA PHE A 111 9.61 14.99 -5.00
C PHE A 111 10.77 15.50 -4.15
N ILE A 112 10.52 15.80 -2.89
CA ILE A 112 11.52 16.28 -1.94
C ILE A 112 11.76 15.19 -0.89
N LYS A 113 13.04 14.92 -0.58
CA LYS A 113 13.43 14.00 0.49
C LYS A 113 14.02 14.80 1.65
N ARG A 114 13.44 14.64 2.82
CA ARG A 114 13.99 15.15 4.09
C ARG A 114 14.71 14.03 4.81
N GLN A 115 15.98 14.24 5.12
CA GLN A 115 16.80 13.26 5.86
C GLN A 115 16.78 13.62 7.34
N ILE A 116 16.24 12.71 8.15
CA ILE A 116 16.14 12.89 9.59
C ILE A 116 17.15 11.97 10.26
N GLN A 117 17.99 12.53 11.10
CA GLN A 117 18.93 11.73 11.89
C GLN A 117 18.22 11.06 13.06
N LEU A 118 18.53 9.78 13.28
CA LEU A 118 18.06 9.07 14.45
C LEU A 118 18.59 9.71 15.72
N SER A 119 17.76 9.80 16.76
CA SER A 119 18.23 10.18 18.09
C SER A 119 19.26 9.17 18.61
N PRO A 120 20.12 9.52 19.59
CA PRO A 120 21.06 8.59 20.17
C PRO A 120 20.40 7.30 20.70
N GLU A 121 19.22 7.43 21.29
CA GLU A 121 18.43 6.29 21.78
C GLU A 121 17.92 5.41 20.64
N GLN A 122 17.31 6.01 19.60
CA GLN A 122 16.91 5.27 18.42
C GLN A 122 18.07 4.55 17.76
N ARG A 123 19.23 5.21 17.64
CA ARG A 123 20.44 4.62 17.05
C ARG A 123 20.87 3.40 17.83
N ARG A 124 20.96 3.50 19.16
CA ARG A 124 21.34 2.40 20.03
C ARG A 124 20.39 1.21 19.88
N LEU A 125 19.09 1.44 19.95
CA LEU A 125 18.07 0.38 19.81
C LEU A 125 18.07 -0.24 18.42
N TYR A 126 18.21 0.58 17.38
CA TYR A 126 18.28 0.13 16.00
C TYR A 126 19.48 -0.78 15.76
N ASP A 127 20.68 -0.38 16.22
CA ASP A 127 21.91 -1.15 16.05
C ASP A 127 21.88 -2.46 16.84
N GLN A 128 21.29 -2.47 18.04
CA GLN A 128 21.06 -3.68 18.82
C GLN A 128 20.14 -4.64 18.05
N MET A 129 18.95 -4.20 17.66
CA MET A 129 17.99 -5.01 16.91
C MET A 129 18.54 -5.52 15.59
N LYS A 130 19.32 -4.70 14.89
CA LYS A 130 20.01 -5.09 13.64
C LYS A 130 21.02 -6.21 13.86
N LYS A 131 21.81 -6.16 14.95
CA LYS A 131 22.76 -7.23 15.31
C LYS A 131 22.02 -8.54 15.60
N GLU A 132 20.94 -8.50 16.34
CA GLU A 132 20.11 -9.67 16.65
C GLU A 132 19.48 -10.26 15.38
N ALA A 133 18.93 -9.42 14.49
CA ALA A 133 18.39 -9.85 13.21
C ALA A 133 19.45 -10.54 12.32
N ILE A 134 20.66 -10.00 12.26
CA ILE A 134 21.79 -10.60 11.51
C ILE A 134 22.21 -11.93 12.14
N ALA A 135 22.27 -12.03 13.48
CA ALA A 135 22.62 -13.27 14.17
C ALA A 135 21.62 -14.39 13.88
N ILE A 136 20.31 -14.08 13.89
CA ILE A 136 19.24 -15.01 13.52
C ILE A 136 19.41 -15.50 12.08
N LEU A 137 19.68 -14.61 11.14
CA LEU A 137 19.89 -14.95 9.72
C LEU A 137 21.12 -15.86 9.51
N LYS A 138 22.22 -15.57 10.21
CA LYS A 138 23.46 -16.39 10.12
C LYS A 138 23.31 -17.75 10.77
N GLY A 139 22.51 -17.87 11.83
CA GLY A 139 22.28 -19.13 12.57
C GLY A 139 21.39 -20.14 11.85
N LYS A 140 20.93 -19.86 10.61
CA LYS A 140 20.04 -20.74 9.79
C LYS A 140 18.70 -21.13 10.46
N GLN A 141 18.35 -20.53 11.58
CA GLN A 141 17.06 -20.77 12.27
C GLN A 141 15.96 -19.76 11.91
N SER A 142 16.20 -18.93 10.89
CA SER A 142 15.23 -17.90 10.50
C SER A 142 14.13 -18.49 9.65
N THR A 143 12.91 -18.50 10.19
CA THR A 143 11.70 -18.58 9.37
C THR A 143 11.44 -17.23 8.71
N THR A 144 10.77 -17.22 7.55
CA THR A 144 10.36 -15.97 6.86
C THR A 144 9.59 -15.03 7.79
N VAL A 145 8.80 -15.60 8.71
CA VAL A 145 8.02 -14.85 9.71
C VAL A 145 8.95 -14.08 10.66
N ASN A 146 10.00 -14.71 11.19
CA ASN A 146 10.95 -14.05 12.11
C ASN A 146 11.67 -12.90 11.42
N THR A 147 12.08 -13.06 10.15
CA THR A 147 12.75 -12.00 9.38
C THR A 147 11.83 -10.81 9.15
N LEU A 148 10.57 -11.03 8.76
CA LEU A 148 9.59 -9.96 8.58
C LEU A 148 9.30 -9.21 9.88
N THR A 149 9.16 -9.93 10.99
CA THR A 149 8.96 -9.32 12.30
C THR A 149 10.14 -8.41 12.68
N GLN A 150 11.37 -8.85 12.47
CA GLN A 150 12.55 -8.04 12.74
C GLN A 150 12.61 -6.76 11.88
N LEU A 151 12.28 -6.86 10.59
CA LEU A 151 12.21 -5.70 9.72
C LEU A 151 11.12 -4.71 10.17
N MET A 152 9.96 -5.19 10.59
CA MET A 152 8.89 -4.34 11.14
C MET A 152 9.34 -3.62 12.41
N ARG A 153 10.06 -4.30 13.32
CA ARG A 153 10.59 -3.70 14.54
C ARG A 153 11.64 -2.63 14.26
N LEU A 154 12.56 -2.89 13.32
CA LEU A 154 13.52 -1.88 12.87
C LEU A 154 12.80 -0.64 12.30
N GLN A 155 11.75 -0.84 11.54
CA GLN A 155 10.93 0.26 11.01
C GLN A 155 10.21 1.02 12.14
N GLN A 156 9.63 0.34 13.12
CA GLN A 156 9.00 0.97 14.29
C GLN A 156 9.98 1.84 15.06
N ILE A 157 11.19 1.33 15.33
CA ILE A 157 12.24 2.12 16.01
C ILE A 157 12.57 3.39 15.23
N THR A 158 12.69 3.32 13.89
CA THR A 158 12.91 4.51 13.07
C THR A 158 11.70 5.45 13.06
N CYS A 159 10.50 4.94 13.29
CA CYS A 159 9.28 5.73 13.44
C CYS A 159 9.13 6.37 14.84
N GLY A 160 9.95 5.99 15.81
CA GLY A 160 9.95 6.56 17.15
C GLY A 160 9.04 5.85 18.14
N HIS A 161 8.80 4.56 17.92
CA HIS A 161 8.09 3.72 18.87
C HIS A 161 8.55 2.26 18.75
N PHE A 162 8.21 1.46 19.76
CA PHE A 162 8.42 0.02 19.76
C PHE A 162 7.18 -0.65 20.33
N THR A 163 6.66 -1.63 19.62
CA THR A 163 5.52 -2.45 20.11
C THR A 163 6.07 -3.81 20.55
N ALA A 164 5.91 -4.12 21.83
CA ALA A 164 6.30 -5.40 22.42
C ALA A 164 5.36 -6.55 21.99
N ASP A 165 5.73 -7.79 22.32
CA ASP A 165 4.92 -8.97 21.94
C ASP A 165 3.56 -9.05 22.65
N ASP A 166 3.42 -8.38 23.79
CA ASP A 166 2.15 -8.21 24.52
C ASP A 166 1.25 -7.11 23.93
N GLY A 167 1.70 -6.43 22.87
CA GLY A 167 0.98 -5.33 22.23
C GLY A 167 1.20 -3.96 22.87
N ALA A 168 1.95 -3.86 23.97
CA ALA A 168 2.27 -2.59 24.58
C ALA A 168 3.20 -1.77 23.69
N THR A 169 2.82 -0.53 23.38
CA THR A 169 3.64 0.38 22.57
C THR A 169 4.32 1.41 23.44
N GLN A 170 5.63 1.50 23.34
CA GLN A 170 6.47 2.43 24.07
C GLN A 170 7.01 3.51 23.11
N PRO A 171 6.95 4.80 23.50
CA PRO A 171 7.55 5.88 22.73
C PRO A 171 9.08 5.83 22.81
N ILE A 172 9.71 6.22 21.73
CA ILE A 172 11.17 6.45 21.63
C ILE A 172 11.36 7.89 21.18
N ALA A 173 12.18 8.65 21.90
CA ALA A 173 12.49 10.04 21.54
C ALA A 173 13.02 10.10 20.09
N ASN A 174 12.40 10.95 19.26
CA ASN A 174 12.73 11.07 17.85
C ASN A 174 12.47 12.48 17.33
N ASN A 175 13.10 12.82 16.19
CA ASN A 175 13.00 14.13 15.56
C ASN A 175 11.95 14.20 14.43
N ARG A 176 11.20 13.12 14.17
CA ARG A 176 10.28 13.05 13.00
C ARG A 176 9.11 14.01 13.09
N ILE A 177 8.53 14.12 14.29
CA ILE A 177 7.40 15.05 14.50
C ILE A 177 7.87 16.49 14.34
N THR A 178 9.05 16.84 14.85
CA THR A 178 9.65 18.17 14.70
C THR A 178 9.83 18.50 13.22
N GLU A 179 10.52 17.63 12.47
CA GLU A 179 10.71 17.82 11.03
C GLU A 179 9.39 17.88 10.24
N LEU A 180 8.39 17.06 10.63
CA LEU A 180 7.07 17.16 10.02
C LEU A 180 6.45 18.55 10.27
N MET A 181 6.55 19.07 11.49
CA MET A 181 6.00 20.39 11.81
C MET A 181 6.69 21.51 11.03
N ASP A 182 7.99 21.40 10.80
CA ASP A 182 8.75 22.35 9.97
C ASP A 182 8.27 22.27 8.50
N VAL A 183 8.08 21.07 7.95
CA VAL A 183 7.51 20.89 6.59
C VAL A 183 6.10 21.46 6.48
N LEU A 184 5.26 21.29 7.51
CA LEU A 184 3.90 21.85 7.51
C LEU A 184 3.88 23.38 7.62
N GLU A 185 4.88 23.99 8.25
CA GLU A 185 5.07 25.44 8.26
C GLU A 185 5.46 25.98 6.88
N GLU A 186 6.32 25.26 6.16
CA GLU A 186 6.72 25.62 4.80
C GLU A 186 5.57 25.42 3.78
N THR A 187 4.50 24.71 4.15
CA THR A 187 3.39 24.38 3.26
C THR A 187 2.29 25.45 3.33
N GLU A 188 2.07 26.18 2.25
CA GLU A 188 1.04 27.25 2.20
C GLU A 188 -0.39 26.72 2.00
N GLY A 189 -0.57 25.49 1.58
CA GLY A 189 -1.89 24.94 1.24
C GLY A 189 -2.39 23.89 2.21
N LYS A 190 -3.27 23.06 1.71
CA LYS A 190 -3.74 21.85 2.39
C LYS A 190 -2.74 20.73 2.17
N ALA A 191 -2.49 19.93 3.21
CA ALA A 191 -1.55 18.81 3.15
C ALA A 191 -2.21 17.48 3.54
N ILE A 192 -1.86 16.42 2.79
CA ILE A 192 -2.22 15.04 3.11
C ILE A 192 -1.00 14.37 3.74
N ILE A 193 -1.16 13.84 4.95
CA ILE A 193 -0.08 13.22 5.72
C ILE A 193 -0.30 11.71 5.73
N TRP A 194 0.63 10.95 5.18
CA TRP A 194 0.56 9.49 5.17
C TRP A 194 1.46 8.89 6.25
N ALA A 195 0.87 8.07 7.12
CA ALA A 195 1.61 7.30 8.13
C ALA A 195 1.19 5.82 8.09
N HIS A 196 2.13 4.92 8.40
CA HIS A 196 1.87 3.49 8.37
C HIS A 196 1.31 2.94 9.68
N TYR A 197 1.72 3.50 10.82
CA TYR A 197 1.35 3.02 12.14
C TYR A 197 0.31 3.91 12.80
N GLN A 198 -0.64 3.30 13.51
CA GLN A 198 -1.66 4.03 14.27
C GLN A 198 -1.04 4.95 15.33
N TYR A 199 0.04 4.50 15.96
CA TYR A 199 0.81 5.30 16.89
C TYR A 199 1.29 6.61 16.25
N ASP A 200 1.87 6.55 15.05
CA ASP A 200 2.33 7.73 14.32
C ASP A 200 1.16 8.68 14.01
N ILE A 201 0.01 8.14 13.58
CA ILE A 201 -1.19 8.95 13.29
C ILE A 201 -1.63 9.73 14.53
N THR A 202 -1.75 9.05 15.67
CA THR A 202 -2.13 9.68 16.94
C THR A 202 -1.12 10.76 17.35
N ALA A 203 0.18 10.49 17.22
CA ALA A 203 1.22 11.46 17.54
C ALA A 203 1.18 12.69 16.62
N ILE A 204 0.89 12.50 15.33
CA ILE A 204 0.73 13.57 14.34
C ILE A 204 -0.50 14.41 14.67
N ILE A 205 -1.66 13.79 14.94
CA ILE A 205 -2.88 14.50 15.31
C ILE A 205 -2.62 15.38 16.52
N ASN A 206 -2.05 14.83 17.59
CA ASN A 206 -1.75 15.57 18.82
C ASN A 206 -0.81 16.76 18.56
N ALA A 207 0.25 16.57 17.77
CA ALA A 207 1.21 17.64 17.47
C ALA A 207 0.58 18.75 16.64
N VAL A 208 -0.17 18.39 15.60
CA VAL A 208 -0.84 19.38 14.72
C VAL A 208 -1.95 20.10 15.47
N SER A 209 -2.81 19.38 16.20
CA SER A 209 -3.88 20.01 16.99
C SER A 209 -3.33 20.97 18.03
N LYS A 210 -2.24 20.63 18.68
CA LYS A 210 -1.58 21.50 19.66
C LYS A 210 -1.08 22.82 19.07
N LYS A 211 -0.59 22.79 17.83
CA LYS A 211 0.01 23.97 17.17
C LYS A 211 -1.00 24.78 16.38
N TYR A 212 -1.92 24.13 15.68
CA TYR A 212 -2.83 24.76 14.72
C TYR A 212 -4.31 24.73 15.14
N GLY A 213 -4.64 24.06 16.26
CA GLY A 213 -6.01 23.85 16.72
C GLY A 213 -6.62 22.53 16.26
N GLU A 214 -7.58 22.01 17.00
CA GLU A 214 -8.25 20.72 16.71
C GLU A 214 -9.03 20.75 15.39
N GLU A 215 -9.51 21.94 15.00
CA GLU A 215 -10.23 22.13 13.74
C GLU A 215 -9.34 22.03 12.50
N SER A 216 -8.00 22.13 12.66
CA SER A 216 -7.05 22.17 11.55
C SER A 216 -6.79 20.82 10.91
N ILE A 217 -7.09 19.71 11.57
CA ILE A 217 -6.78 18.36 11.14
C ILE A 217 -7.96 17.41 11.26
N VAL A 218 -8.06 16.50 10.30
CA VAL A 218 -8.96 15.34 10.36
C VAL A 218 -8.19 14.06 10.05
N ASP A 219 -8.75 12.93 10.45
CA ASP A 219 -8.15 11.63 10.24
C ASP A 219 -8.91 10.77 9.21
N TYR A 220 -8.17 9.86 8.55
CA TYR A 220 -8.72 8.89 7.62
C TYR A 220 -7.91 7.59 7.64
N TYR A 221 -8.20 6.70 8.57
CA TYR A 221 -7.49 5.44 8.73
C TYR A 221 -8.39 4.31 9.25
N GLY A 222 -7.82 3.17 9.65
CA GLY A 222 -8.59 1.98 10.00
C GLY A 222 -9.53 2.15 11.21
N LEU A 223 -9.17 3.02 12.17
CA LEU A 223 -9.98 3.28 13.36
C LEU A 223 -10.99 4.43 13.16
N THR A 224 -10.86 5.24 12.12
CA THR A 224 -11.87 6.27 11.81
C THR A 224 -13.22 5.59 11.54
N PRO A 225 -14.28 5.91 12.30
CA PRO A 225 -15.61 5.38 12.10
C PRO A 225 -16.08 5.57 10.65
N GLN A 226 -16.82 4.61 10.13
CA GLN A 226 -17.23 4.64 8.72
C GLN A 226 -18.12 5.85 8.41
N GLU A 227 -18.96 6.25 9.36
CA GLU A 227 -19.84 7.42 9.29
C GLU A 227 -19.06 8.75 9.26
N GLU A 228 -17.87 8.82 9.84
CA GLU A 228 -17.05 10.04 9.89
C GLU A 228 -16.15 10.21 8.65
N ARG A 229 -15.91 9.14 7.91
CA ARG A 229 -14.96 9.15 6.78
C ARG A 229 -15.33 10.17 5.70
N GLN A 230 -16.56 10.17 5.25
CA GLN A 230 -17.01 11.11 4.24
C GLN A 230 -17.12 12.55 4.77
N PRO A 231 -17.68 12.82 5.96
CA PRO A 231 -17.59 14.11 6.60
C PRO A 231 -16.16 14.65 6.74
N ASN A 232 -15.20 13.83 7.14
CA ASN A 232 -13.79 14.25 7.28
C ASN A 232 -13.18 14.64 5.93
N ILE A 233 -13.43 13.87 4.87
CA ILE A 233 -12.99 14.21 3.52
C ILE A 233 -13.59 15.55 3.09
N LYS A 234 -14.91 15.70 3.26
CA LYS A 234 -15.61 16.95 2.88
C LYS A 234 -15.10 18.15 3.67
N ARG A 235 -14.90 17.99 4.98
CA ARG A 235 -14.31 19.03 5.83
C ARG A 235 -12.92 19.40 5.34
N PHE A 236 -12.05 18.43 5.05
CA PHE A 236 -10.74 18.72 4.49
C PHE A 236 -10.81 19.43 3.13
N GLN A 237 -11.77 19.11 2.28
CA GLN A 237 -11.91 19.75 0.97
C GLN A 237 -12.48 21.16 1.05
N ASP A 238 -13.53 21.37 1.84
CA ASP A 238 -14.36 22.58 1.78
C ASP A 238 -14.04 23.60 2.86
N ASP A 239 -13.58 23.17 4.06
CA ASP A 239 -13.30 24.08 5.18
C ASP A 239 -11.87 24.66 5.09
N PRO A 240 -11.71 25.99 4.96
CA PRO A 240 -10.39 26.61 4.94
C PRO A 240 -9.61 26.46 6.24
N LYS A 241 -10.26 26.23 7.38
CA LYS A 241 -9.61 26.01 8.67
C LYS A 241 -9.01 24.60 8.75
N CYS A 242 -9.61 23.62 8.09
CA CYS A 242 -9.13 22.25 8.02
C CYS A 242 -8.04 22.11 6.95
N ARG A 243 -6.79 22.32 7.35
CA ARG A 243 -5.64 22.31 6.44
C ARG A 243 -5.01 20.95 6.27
N PHE A 244 -5.21 20.02 7.20
CA PHE A 244 -4.49 18.76 7.24
C PHE A 244 -5.44 17.57 7.28
N ILE A 245 -5.08 16.51 6.57
CA ILE A 245 -5.69 15.19 6.72
C ILE A 245 -4.58 14.17 6.91
N VAL A 246 -4.71 13.31 7.94
CA VAL A 246 -3.75 12.25 8.21
C VAL A 246 -4.41 10.88 8.03
N GLY A 247 -3.71 9.96 7.39
CA GLY A 247 -4.25 8.62 7.19
C GLY A 247 -3.22 7.56 6.83
N THR A 248 -3.71 6.34 6.61
CA THR A 248 -2.87 5.25 6.11
C THR A 248 -3.01 5.11 4.60
N PRO A 249 -1.91 4.85 3.86
CA PRO A 249 -1.98 4.60 2.42
C PRO A 249 -2.91 3.45 2.05
N SER A 250 -3.06 2.46 2.92
CA SER A 250 -3.94 1.32 2.71
C SER A 250 -5.42 1.67 2.76
N THR A 251 -5.82 2.69 3.51
CA THR A 251 -7.22 3.13 3.62
C THR A 251 -7.55 4.23 2.60
N GLY A 252 -6.66 5.19 2.41
CA GLY A 252 -6.89 6.35 1.53
C GLY A 252 -6.37 6.20 0.10
N GLY A 253 -5.63 5.14 -0.21
CA GLY A 253 -5.05 4.92 -1.54
C GLY A 253 -5.99 4.36 -2.61
N TYR A 254 -7.23 4.06 -2.24
CA TYR A 254 -8.29 3.66 -3.17
C TYR A 254 -9.26 4.85 -3.29
N GLY A 255 -8.92 5.81 -4.13
CA GLY A 255 -9.68 7.02 -4.37
C GLY A 255 -11.14 6.81 -4.79
#